data_9f704183370bd3dcbc128fa9fa3af4eb
#
_entry.id   9f704183370bd3dcbc128fa9fa3af4eb
#
_cell.length_a   1.000
_cell.length_b   1.000
_cell.length_c   1.000
_cell.angle_alpha   90.00
_cell.angle_beta   90.00
_cell.angle_gamma   90.00
#
_symmetry.space_group_name_H-M   'P 1'
#
loop_
_entity.id
_entity.type
_entity.pdbx_description
1 polymer ?
#
loop_
_entity_poly.entity_id
_entity_poly.type
_entity_poly.pdbx_seq_one_letter_code
_entity_poly.pdbx_strand_id
1 'polypeptide(L)'
;MLRAGVIIVQQFLSRIMDLLCACPPGHVPCLAVTGAGGKSSLAAGLSIHLSKAGHSGIIAPSTRIYMPRPRSCSPEEAQRLAECGIQTCDALLLRRGRSDRALSEELRAVLCTMDGVPRRLLPLPEKSSALCPNRALCLVLGEEVVRHSPRSKLRGLSPETICRLKQFLEKEKLSRRAVLLVEADGAARHPLKAHAAHEPQIPSCADLVVAVMGLDALGKPLATVVHRPELAAERLGVTLYAPVTPRMAATLLLHEEGPFRGTPSSARRIVLLNKTDVLDPSQGKLLDELLESLHVPGGPDEILLHGNNA
;
A
#
# COMPACT_ATOMS: atom_id res chain seq x y z
N MET A 1 -24.67 -8.91 -16.54
CA MET A 1 -23.67 -9.97 -16.80
C MET A 1 -22.31 -9.35 -16.57
N LEU A 2 -21.64 -9.66 -15.47
CA LEU A 2 -20.25 -9.23 -15.21
C LEU A 2 -19.34 -9.97 -16.21
N ARG A 3 -18.60 -9.21 -17.01
CA ARG A 3 -17.63 -9.78 -17.95
C ARG A 3 -16.46 -10.41 -17.20
N ALA A 4 -15.87 -11.47 -17.75
CA ALA A 4 -14.71 -12.14 -17.20
C ALA A 4 -13.58 -11.10 -16.94
N GLY A 5 -13.09 -11.05 -15.70
CA GLY A 5 -12.04 -10.11 -15.25
C GLY A 5 -12.46 -9.10 -14.18
N VAL A 6 -13.78 -8.92 -13.94
CA VAL A 6 -14.27 -8.11 -12.81
C VAL A 6 -14.59 -9.02 -11.64
N ILE A 7 -13.78 -9.02 -10.62
CA ILE A 7 -14.02 -9.74 -9.39
C ILE A 7 -14.62 -8.76 -8.38
N ILE A 8 -15.93 -8.86 -8.12
CA ILE A 8 -16.56 -8.10 -7.03
C ILE A 8 -16.13 -8.74 -5.73
N VAL A 9 -15.41 -8.02 -4.89
CA VAL A 9 -14.75 -8.60 -3.74
C VAL A 9 -15.21 -7.95 -2.44
N GLN A 10 -16.13 -8.61 -1.77
CA GLN A 10 -16.04 -8.74 -0.31
C GLN A 10 -14.71 -9.44 0.10
N GLN A 11 -13.95 -9.95 -0.84
CA GLN A 11 -12.75 -10.78 -0.71
C GLN A 11 -11.48 -10.12 -1.27
N PHE A 12 -11.44 -8.78 -1.43
CA PHE A 12 -10.27 -8.09 -1.97
C PHE A 12 -8.96 -8.51 -1.26
N LEU A 13 -8.96 -8.51 0.08
CA LEU A 13 -7.79 -8.92 0.85
C LEU A 13 -7.41 -10.38 0.59
N SER A 14 -8.40 -11.28 0.50
CA SER A 14 -8.16 -12.69 0.15
C SER A 14 -7.58 -12.83 -1.24
N ARG A 15 -8.09 -12.07 -2.23
CA ARG A 15 -7.57 -12.13 -3.60
C ARG A 15 -6.12 -11.67 -3.69
N ILE A 16 -5.76 -10.57 -3.01
CA ILE A 16 -4.37 -10.12 -2.94
C ILE A 16 -3.50 -11.16 -2.21
N MET A 17 -4.01 -11.76 -1.15
CA MET A 17 -3.30 -12.84 -0.44
C MET A 17 -3.04 -14.04 -1.36
N ASP A 18 -4.04 -14.48 -2.14
CA ASP A 18 -3.87 -15.57 -3.11
C ASP A 18 -2.76 -15.25 -4.13
N LEU A 19 -2.75 -14.03 -4.65
CA LEU A 19 -1.72 -13.58 -5.60
C LEU A 19 -0.33 -13.53 -4.96
N LEU A 20 -0.21 -13.08 -3.71
CA LEU A 20 1.05 -13.04 -2.97
C LEU A 20 1.53 -14.46 -2.59
N CYS A 21 0.61 -15.35 -2.23
CA CYS A 21 0.92 -16.74 -1.88
C CYS A 21 1.23 -17.63 -3.09
N ALA A 22 0.84 -17.22 -4.31
CA ALA A 22 1.17 -17.93 -5.55
C ALA A 22 2.64 -17.79 -5.96
N CYS A 23 3.42 -16.95 -5.27
CA CYS A 23 4.84 -16.80 -5.55
C CYS A 23 5.64 -18.09 -5.24
N PRO A 24 6.72 -18.36 -6.00
CA PRO A 24 7.52 -19.58 -5.81
C PRO A 24 8.12 -19.69 -4.40
N PRO A 25 8.39 -20.90 -3.90
CA PRO A 25 9.09 -21.09 -2.64
C PRO A 25 10.46 -20.39 -2.64
N GLY A 26 10.73 -19.64 -1.57
CA GLY A 26 11.97 -18.87 -1.46
C GLY A 26 11.87 -17.44 -1.96
N HIS A 27 10.80 -17.08 -2.64
CA HIS A 27 10.51 -15.72 -3.10
C HIS A 27 9.82 -14.89 -2.01
N VAL A 28 10.22 -13.62 -1.88
CA VAL A 28 9.57 -12.62 -1.02
C VAL A 28 8.65 -11.76 -1.86
N PRO A 29 7.32 -11.92 -1.76
CA PRO A 29 6.41 -11.12 -2.54
C PRO A 29 6.56 -9.61 -2.25
N CYS A 30 6.55 -8.80 -3.31
CA CYS A 30 6.63 -7.34 -3.24
C CYS A 30 5.43 -6.70 -3.92
N LEU A 31 4.57 -6.07 -3.14
CA LEU A 31 3.38 -5.34 -3.58
C LEU A 31 3.65 -3.84 -3.51
N ALA A 32 3.60 -3.14 -4.64
CA ALA A 32 3.62 -1.70 -4.68
C ALA A 32 2.19 -1.13 -4.77
N VAL A 33 1.88 -0.14 -3.94
CA VAL A 33 0.59 0.55 -3.91
C VAL A 33 0.79 1.99 -4.39
N THR A 34 0.05 2.37 -5.42
CA THR A 34 0.10 3.67 -6.07
C THR A 34 -1.27 4.37 -6.05
N GLY A 35 -1.34 5.60 -6.53
CA GLY A 35 -2.61 6.32 -6.68
C GLY A 35 -3.09 7.02 -5.41
N ALA A 36 -4.40 6.98 -5.14
CA ALA A 36 -5.04 7.76 -4.08
C ALA A 36 -6.24 7.01 -3.47
N GLY A 37 -6.87 7.55 -2.41
CA GLY A 37 -8.14 7.01 -1.92
C GLY A 37 -8.05 5.82 -0.97
N GLY A 38 -6.93 5.63 -0.24
CA GLY A 38 -6.89 4.63 0.83
C GLY A 38 -5.65 3.74 0.93
N LYS A 39 -4.55 4.08 0.25
CA LYS A 39 -3.31 3.29 0.22
C LYS A 39 -2.78 2.85 1.60
N SER A 40 -2.62 3.80 2.52
CA SER A 40 -2.10 3.48 3.86
C SER A 40 -3.04 2.58 4.65
N SER A 41 -4.38 2.76 4.49
CA SER A 41 -5.38 1.86 5.10
C SER A 41 -5.30 0.46 4.49
N LEU A 42 -5.09 0.38 3.18
CA LEU A 42 -4.89 -0.87 2.46
C LEU A 42 -3.66 -1.61 2.97
N ALA A 43 -2.51 -0.93 3.03
CA ALA A 43 -1.26 -1.53 3.52
C ALA A 43 -1.41 -2.03 4.97
N ALA A 44 -2.08 -1.25 5.83
CA ALA A 44 -2.38 -1.65 7.20
C ALA A 44 -3.32 -2.87 7.27
N GLY A 45 -4.40 -2.87 6.48
CA GLY A 45 -5.35 -3.98 6.40
C GLY A 45 -4.69 -5.27 5.90
N LEU A 46 -3.87 -5.19 4.86
CA LEU A 46 -3.08 -6.31 4.34
C LEU A 46 -2.09 -6.83 5.40
N SER A 47 -1.39 -5.96 6.11
CA SER A 47 -0.47 -6.38 7.18
C SER A 47 -1.18 -7.17 8.28
N ILE A 48 -2.38 -6.75 8.67
CA ILE A 48 -3.22 -7.47 9.65
C ILE A 48 -3.62 -8.85 9.09
N HIS A 49 -4.06 -8.90 7.84
CA HIS A 49 -4.46 -10.15 7.19
C HIS A 49 -3.29 -11.13 7.04
N LEU A 50 -2.14 -10.62 6.61
CA LEU A 50 -0.89 -11.38 6.55
C LEU A 50 -0.52 -11.96 7.92
N SER A 51 -0.62 -11.15 8.98
CA SER A 51 -0.33 -11.61 10.35
C SER A 51 -1.26 -12.74 10.79
N LYS A 52 -2.55 -12.66 10.48
CA LYS A 52 -3.50 -13.75 10.76
C LYS A 52 -3.16 -15.04 10.01
N ALA A 53 -2.60 -14.94 8.81
CA ALA A 53 -2.13 -16.08 8.01
C ALA A 53 -0.72 -16.56 8.38
N GLY A 54 -0.09 -16.00 9.43
CA GLY A 54 1.26 -16.39 9.86
C GLY A 54 2.39 -15.74 9.06
N HIS A 55 2.10 -14.70 8.27
CA HIS A 55 3.07 -13.94 7.50
C HIS A 55 3.40 -12.59 8.14
N SER A 56 4.60 -12.09 7.94
CA SER A 56 5.02 -10.77 8.39
C SER A 56 4.86 -9.74 7.26
N GLY A 57 4.04 -8.71 7.47
CA GLY A 57 3.92 -7.57 6.57
C GLY A 57 5.02 -6.54 6.87
N ILE A 58 5.89 -6.27 5.90
CA ILE A 58 6.93 -5.24 5.99
C ILE A 58 6.53 -4.07 5.13
N ILE A 59 6.09 -2.97 5.74
CA ILE A 59 5.73 -1.74 5.04
C ILE A 59 7.00 -0.93 4.82
N ALA A 60 7.40 -0.79 3.57
CA ALA A 60 8.59 -0.06 3.12
C ALA A 60 8.19 1.03 2.13
N PRO A 61 7.73 2.22 2.59
CA PRO A 61 7.35 3.27 1.67
C PRO A 61 8.55 3.75 0.86
N SER A 62 8.36 4.02 -0.44
CA SER A 62 9.38 4.64 -1.29
C SER A 62 9.23 6.16 -1.37
N THR A 63 8.26 6.72 -0.67
CA THR A 63 8.01 8.16 -0.56
C THR A 63 7.88 8.59 0.90
N ARG A 64 7.62 9.90 1.13
CA ARG A 64 7.34 10.39 2.48
C ARG A 64 5.92 10.04 2.89
N ILE A 65 5.78 9.29 3.98
CA ILE A 65 4.50 9.02 4.60
C ILE A 65 4.38 9.70 5.97
N TYR A 66 3.16 9.90 6.46
CA TYR A 66 2.98 10.27 7.86
C TYR A 66 3.48 9.13 8.77
N MET A 67 4.16 9.49 9.87
CA MET A 67 4.54 8.51 10.87
C MET A 67 3.30 7.69 11.26
N PRO A 68 3.38 6.36 11.18
CA PRO A 68 2.34 5.50 11.70
C PRO A 68 2.10 5.89 13.16
N ARG A 69 0.85 6.13 13.53
CA ARG A 69 0.51 6.20 14.95
C ARG A 69 0.32 4.76 15.42
N PRO A 70 0.82 4.40 16.62
CA PRO A 70 0.20 3.30 17.35
C PRO A 70 -1.31 3.61 17.31
N ARG A 71 -2.11 2.72 16.75
CA ARG A 71 -3.55 2.91 16.88
C ARG A 71 -3.81 3.09 18.37
N SER A 72 -4.43 4.19 18.74
CA SER A 72 -5.09 4.32 20.02
C SER A 72 -6.29 3.36 19.95
N CYS A 73 -6.00 2.07 20.10
CA CYS A 73 -7.03 1.06 20.26
C CYS A 73 -7.71 1.34 21.59
N SER A 74 -9.04 1.19 21.66
CA SER A 74 -9.67 1.00 22.97
C SER A 74 -8.99 -0.19 23.66
N PRO A 75 -8.97 -0.25 25.00
CA PRO A 75 -8.45 -1.40 25.74
C PRO A 75 -8.99 -2.74 25.21
N GLU A 76 -10.27 -2.77 24.81
CA GLU A 76 -10.94 -3.95 24.24
C GLU A 76 -10.40 -4.32 22.84
N GLU A 77 -10.13 -3.32 22.00
CA GLU A 77 -9.54 -3.51 20.67
C GLU A 77 -8.08 -3.98 20.78
N ALA A 78 -7.32 -3.41 21.72
CA ALA A 78 -5.95 -3.85 22.03
C ALA A 78 -5.93 -5.30 22.55
N GLN A 79 -6.92 -5.67 23.37
CA GLN A 79 -7.05 -7.01 23.88
C GLN A 79 -7.43 -8.01 22.76
N ARG A 80 -8.39 -7.68 21.88
CA ARG A 80 -8.74 -8.51 20.72
C ARG A 80 -7.57 -8.68 19.76
N LEU A 81 -6.80 -7.61 19.51
CA LEU A 81 -5.60 -7.67 18.69
C LEU A 81 -4.52 -8.55 19.34
N ALA A 82 -4.33 -8.45 20.65
CA ALA A 82 -3.41 -9.28 21.40
C ALA A 82 -3.83 -10.76 21.40
N GLU A 83 -5.11 -11.05 21.56
CA GLU A 83 -5.69 -12.40 21.44
C GLU A 83 -5.49 -13.00 20.05
N CYS A 84 -5.53 -12.15 18.99
CA CYS A 84 -5.20 -12.55 17.62
C CYS A 84 -3.69 -12.62 17.33
N GLY A 85 -2.82 -12.36 18.33
CA GLY A 85 -1.36 -12.37 18.13
C GLY A 85 -0.82 -11.15 17.37
N ILE A 86 -1.60 -10.09 17.20
CA ILE A 86 -1.21 -8.88 16.46
C ILE A 86 -0.62 -7.86 17.42
N GLN A 87 0.68 -7.60 17.31
CA GLN A 87 1.30 -6.45 17.97
C GLN A 87 1.11 -5.19 17.11
N THR A 88 1.01 -4.04 17.78
CA THR A 88 1.02 -2.72 17.15
C THR A 88 2.29 -2.53 16.31
N CYS A 89 2.16 -1.83 15.18
CA CYS A 89 3.22 -1.54 14.24
C CYS A 89 4.49 -0.99 14.91
N ASP A 90 5.60 -1.69 14.77
CA ASP A 90 6.91 -1.19 15.15
C ASP A 90 7.57 -0.47 13.96
N ALA A 91 8.16 0.69 14.19
CA ALA A 91 8.85 1.45 13.16
C ALA A 91 10.37 1.35 13.34
N LEU A 92 11.07 0.85 12.31
CA LEU A 92 12.52 0.76 12.26
C LEU A 92 13.09 1.82 11.31
N LEU A 93 14.09 2.57 11.77
CA LEU A 93 14.82 3.52 10.95
C LEU A 93 16.09 2.87 10.39
N LEU A 94 16.13 2.72 9.09
CA LEU A 94 17.33 2.32 8.36
C LEU A 94 18.14 3.60 8.08
N ARG A 95 19.23 3.83 8.80
CA ARG A 95 20.06 5.03 8.66
C ARG A 95 20.78 5.05 7.31
N ARG A 96 20.71 6.20 6.63
CA ARG A 96 21.41 6.48 5.37
C ARG A 96 22.93 6.31 5.53
N GLY A 97 23.58 5.67 4.55
CA GLY A 97 25.04 5.57 4.48
C GLY A 97 25.67 4.39 5.22
N ARG A 98 24.89 3.45 5.74
CA ARG A 98 25.43 2.20 6.25
C ARG A 98 25.71 1.21 5.11
N SER A 99 26.78 0.42 5.27
CA SER A 99 27.09 -0.68 4.36
C SER A 99 25.96 -1.72 4.35
N ASP A 100 25.82 -2.47 3.26
CA ASP A 100 24.83 -3.57 3.16
C ASP A 100 24.98 -4.58 4.29
N ARG A 101 26.20 -4.74 4.83
CA ARG A 101 26.47 -5.58 5.99
C ARG A 101 25.80 -5.06 7.28
N ALA A 102 25.87 -3.76 7.54
CA ALA A 102 25.25 -3.17 8.72
C ALA A 102 23.72 -3.19 8.62
N LEU A 103 23.17 -2.98 7.42
CA LEU A 103 21.74 -3.16 7.14
C LEU A 103 21.31 -4.61 7.38
N SER A 104 22.11 -5.56 6.90
CA SER A 104 21.88 -6.99 7.09
C SER A 104 21.88 -7.39 8.58
N GLU A 105 22.82 -6.87 9.36
CA GLU A 105 22.93 -7.13 10.80
C GLU A 105 21.76 -6.52 11.58
N GLU A 106 21.33 -5.29 11.25
CA GLU A 106 20.15 -4.66 11.88
C GLU A 106 18.85 -5.38 11.52
N LEU A 107 18.65 -5.73 10.25
CA LEU A 107 17.48 -6.48 9.80
C LEU A 107 17.47 -7.90 10.35
N ARG A 108 18.62 -8.59 10.42
CA ARG A 108 18.74 -9.88 11.10
C ARG A 108 18.38 -9.73 12.58
N ALA A 109 18.92 -8.73 13.26
CA ALA A 109 18.58 -8.48 14.66
C ALA A 109 17.08 -8.29 14.87
N VAL A 110 16.38 -7.59 13.94
CA VAL A 110 14.93 -7.36 14.02
C VAL A 110 14.12 -8.59 13.62
N LEU A 111 14.50 -9.27 12.54
CA LEU A 111 13.73 -10.38 11.97
C LEU A 111 14.08 -11.74 12.58
N CYS A 112 15.31 -11.92 13.09
CA CYS A 112 15.75 -13.16 13.75
C CYS A 112 15.54 -13.17 15.26
N THR A 113 15.37 -12.01 15.91
CA THR A 113 15.02 -11.94 17.35
C THR A 113 13.51 -12.14 17.57
N MET A 114 12.85 -12.89 16.71
CA MET A 114 11.49 -13.36 17.02
C MET A 114 11.41 -14.22 18.29
N ASP A 115 12.57 -14.53 18.89
CA ASP A 115 12.71 -15.16 20.21
C ASP A 115 13.18 -14.20 21.32
N GLY A 116 13.39 -12.92 21.04
CA GLY A 116 13.86 -11.95 22.03
C GLY A 116 13.96 -10.50 21.52
N VAL A 117 13.51 -9.59 22.34
CA VAL A 117 13.31 -8.15 22.12
C VAL A 117 14.52 -7.42 21.49
N PRO A 118 14.37 -6.71 20.36
CA PRO A 118 15.42 -5.82 19.82
C PRO A 118 15.48 -4.50 20.60
N ARG A 119 16.63 -4.16 21.16
CA ARG A 119 16.85 -2.99 22.02
C ARG A 119 16.98 -1.63 21.35
N ARG A 120 16.64 -1.45 20.06
CA ARG A 120 16.77 -0.18 19.31
C ARG A 120 15.65 0.11 18.33
N LEU A 121 14.43 -0.18 18.69
CA LEU A 121 13.26 0.47 18.11
C LEU A 121 13.13 1.85 18.75
N LEU A 122 12.60 2.84 18.01
CA LEU A 122 12.24 4.12 18.62
C LEU A 122 11.44 3.83 19.88
N PRO A 123 11.71 4.51 21.01
CA PRO A 123 11.03 4.22 22.25
C PRO A 123 9.52 4.36 22.06
N LEU A 124 8.85 3.23 21.95
CA LEU A 124 7.43 3.12 22.18
C LEU A 124 7.23 3.15 23.69
N PRO A 125 6.12 3.69 24.20
CA PRO A 125 5.89 3.79 25.63
C PRO A 125 6.04 2.43 26.32
N GLU A 126 6.70 2.41 27.46
CA GLU A 126 7.29 1.30 28.21
C GLU A 126 6.37 0.16 28.67
N LYS A 127 5.26 -0.13 28.02
CA LYS A 127 4.31 -1.17 28.45
C LYS A 127 3.99 -2.19 27.38
N SER A 128 4.97 -2.92 26.87
CA SER A 128 4.67 -4.19 26.18
C SER A 128 5.69 -5.26 26.58
N SER A 129 5.41 -5.95 27.68
CA SER A 129 6.09 -7.16 28.08
C SER A 129 5.50 -8.39 27.37
N ALA A 130 6.38 -9.31 27.02
CA ALA A 130 6.12 -10.67 26.54
C ALA A 130 5.78 -10.85 25.06
N LEU A 131 6.82 -11.11 24.26
CA LEU A 131 6.74 -11.64 22.90
C LEU A 131 6.47 -13.16 22.95
N CYS A 132 5.43 -13.61 22.23
CA CYS A 132 5.20 -15.03 22.00
C CYS A 132 5.97 -15.50 20.76
N PRO A 133 6.56 -16.70 20.74
CA PRO A 133 7.50 -17.17 19.70
C PRO A 133 6.90 -17.45 18.32
N ASN A 134 5.61 -17.26 18.09
CA ASN A 134 4.93 -17.53 16.81
C ASN A 134 4.16 -16.33 16.24
N ARG A 135 4.52 -15.10 16.58
CA ARG A 135 3.77 -13.92 16.13
C ARG A 135 4.30 -13.38 14.80
N ALA A 136 3.40 -13.20 13.86
CA ALA A 136 3.66 -12.44 12.65
C ALA A 136 3.77 -10.93 12.97
N LEU A 137 4.72 -10.26 12.34
CA LEU A 137 5.11 -8.89 12.63
C LEU A 137 4.55 -7.93 11.57
N CYS A 138 4.03 -6.78 12.00
CA CYS A 138 3.82 -5.63 11.11
C CYS A 138 4.94 -4.62 11.37
N LEU A 139 5.87 -4.52 10.44
CA LEU A 139 7.04 -3.66 10.54
C LEU A 139 6.93 -2.51 9.54
N VAL A 140 7.23 -1.28 9.96
CA VAL A 140 7.34 -0.12 9.07
C VAL A 140 8.79 0.34 9.00
N LEU A 141 9.35 0.36 7.80
CA LEU A 141 10.74 0.76 7.56
C LEU A 141 10.82 2.18 6.99
N GLY A 142 11.88 2.91 7.32
CA GLY A 142 12.18 4.22 6.74
C GLY A 142 13.59 4.66 7.03
N GLU A 143 14.06 5.70 6.32
CA GLU A 143 15.43 6.23 6.47
C GLU A 143 15.55 7.24 7.61
N GLU A 144 14.53 8.07 7.82
CA GLU A 144 14.61 9.22 8.72
C GLU A 144 13.22 9.71 9.14
N VAL A 145 13.10 10.15 10.39
CA VAL A 145 11.93 10.91 10.84
C VAL A 145 12.14 12.38 10.54
N VAL A 146 11.37 12.91 9.61
CA VAL A 146 11.35 14.33 9.29
C VAL A 146 10.30 15.00 10.17
N ARG A 147 10.74 15.88 11.06
CA ARG A 147 9.82 16.68 11.90
C ARG A 147 9.01 17.61 11.00
N HIS A 148 7.71 17.55 11.11
CA HIS A 148 6.77 18.38 10.35
C HIS A 148 5.60 18.77 11.25
N SER A 149 5.21 20.04 11.26
CA SER A 149 3.99 20.48 11.95
C SER A 149 2.76 20.19 11.07
N PRO A 150 1.67 19.67 11.61
CA PRO A 150 1.43 19.19 13.00
C PRO A 150 1.87 17.73 13.24
N ARG A 151 2.37 17.00 12.26
CA ARG A 151 2.72 15.58 12.36
C ARG A 151 4.04 15.27 11.66
N SER A 152 4.93 14.55 12.34
CA SER A 152 6.15 14.03 11.75
C SER A 152 5.88 13.10 10.58
N LYS A 153 6.78 13.12 9.59
CA LYS A 153 6.77 12.22 8.44
C LYS A 153 7.95 11.28 8.51
N LEU A 154 7.77 10.07 8.03
CA LEU A 154 8.83 9.12 7.78
C LEU A 154 9.31 9.30 6.34
N ARG A 155 10.62 9.48 6.13
CA ARG A 155 11.22 9.40 4.80
C ARG A 155 11.28 7.94 4.39
N GLY A 156 10.75 7.62 3.22
CA GLY A 156 10.78 6.28 2.66
C GLY A 156 12.18 5.87 2.20
N LEU A 157 12.31 4.61 1.83
CA LEU A 157 13.50 4.00 1.25
C LEU A 157 13.55 4.27 -0.26
N SER A 158 14.74 4.27 -0.87
CA SER A 158 14.79 4.29 -2.33
C SER A 158 14.29 2.96 -2.92
N PRO A 159 13.75 2.96 -4.16
CA PRO A 159 13.34 1.72 -4.84
C PRO A 159 14.45 0.66 -4.87
N GLU A 160 15.70 1.06 -5.07
CA GLU A 160 16.87 0.18 -5.08
C GLU A 160 17.13 -0.42 -3.69
N THR A 161 16.95 0.37 -2.62
CA THR A 161 17.08 -0.13 -1.25
C THR A 161 16.01 -1.18 -0.94
N ILE A 162 14.78 -0.99 -1.44
CA ILE A 162 13.69 -1.96 -1.29
C ILE A 162 14.04 -3.26 -2.03
N CYS A 163 14.59 -3.18 -3.25
CA CYS A 163 15.01 -4.37 -3.98
C CYS A 163 16.14 -5.12 -3.28
N ARG A 164 17.13 -4.41 -2.71
CA ARG A 164 18.17 -5.03 -1.88
C ARG A 164 17.61 -5.67 -0.62
N LEU A 165 16.63 -5.05 0.02
CA LEU A 165 15.93 -5.63 1.16
C LEU A 165 15.24 -6.96 0.77
N LYS A 166 14.53 -6.99 -0.36
CA LYS A 166 13.92 -8.22 -0.90
C LYS A 166 14.96 -9.33 -1.07
N GLN A 167 16.06 -9.04 -1.77
CA GLN A 167 17.16 -10.00 -2.00
C GLN A 167 17.77 -10.51 -0.69
N PHE A 168 17.93 -9.63 0.30
CA PHE A 168 18.39 -10.01 1.62
C PHE A 168 17.45 -10.99 2.30
N LEU A 169 16.13 -10.70 2.31
CA LEU A 169 15.12 -11.56 2.92
C LEU A 169 15.07 -12.95 2.26
N GLU A 170 15.22 -13.00 0.95
CA GLU A 170 15.27 -14.23 0.17
C GLU A 170 16.54 -15.05 0.49
N LYS A 171 17.72 -14.42 0.51
CA LYS A 171 18.99 -15.04 0.85
C LYS A 171 19.02 -15.63 2.26
N GLU A 172 18.45 -14.91 3.22
CA GLU A 172 18.36 -15.36 4.62
C GLU A 172 17.25 -16.38 4.86
N LYS A 173 16.56 -16.83 3.80
CA LYS A 173 15.44 -17.79 3.87
C LYS A 173 14.28 -17.32 4.75
N LEU A 174 14.14 -16.00 4.93
CA LEU A 174 13.03 -15.37 5.66
C LEU A 174 11.78 -15.23 4.76
N SER A 175 11.87 -15.64 3.51
CA SER A 175 10.84 -15.58 2.48
C SER A 175 9.51 -16.26 2.87
N ARG A 176 9.56 -17.34 3.62
CA ARG A 176 8.34 -18.08 4.01
C ARG A 176 7.35 -17.26 4.84
N ARG A 177 7.79 -16.14 5.42
CA ARG A 177 7.00 -15.33 6.36
C ARG A 177 7.00 -13.84 6.07
N ALA A 178 7.72 -13.36 5.07
CA ALA A 178 7.83 -11.94 4.78
C ALA A 178 7.12 -11.56 3.48
N VAL A 179 6.38 -10.44 3.51
CA VAL A 179 5.78 -9.77 2.35
C VAL A 179 6.14 -8.30 2.42
N LEU A 180 6.70 -7.75 1.34
CA LEU A 180 6.99 -6.33 1.22
C LEU A 180 5.76 -5.58 0.70
N LEU A 181 5.34 -4.56 1.44
CA LEU A 181 4.25 -3.65 1.08
C LEU A 181 4.84 -2.25 0.88
N VAL A 182 4.84 -1.77 -0.36
CA VAL A 182 5.48 -0.50 -0.73
C VAL A 182 4.43 0.55 -1.03
N GLU A 183 4.36 1.64 -0.24
CA GLU A 183 3.59 2.82 -0.61
C GLU A 183 4.45 3.68 -1.55
N ALA A 184 4.15 3.62 -2.87
CA ALA A 184 5.04 4.14 -3.91
C ALA A 184 4.81 5.61 -4.27
N ASP A 185 3.80 6.26 -3.71
CA ASP A 185 3.52 7.68 -3.92
C ASP A 185 2.67 8.30 -2.79
N GLY A 186 2.70 9.64 -2.70
CA GLY A 186 1.82 10.42 -1.82
C GLY A 186 0.58 10.93 -2.54
N ALA A 187 -0.55 11.07 -1.84
CA ALA A 187 -1.82 11.56 -2.40
C ALA A 187 -2.51 12.64 -1.56
N ALA A 188 -1.88 13.15 -0.51
CA ALA A 188 -2.42 14.18 0.38
C ALA A 188 -3.88 13.94 0.83
N ARG A 189 -4.29 12.67 0.97
CA ARG A 189 -5.65 12.21 1.34
C ARG A 189 -6.75 12.45 0.28
N HIS A 190 -6.41 12.87 -0.93
CA HIS A 190 -7.39 12.93 -2.01
C HIS A 190 -7.79 11.52 -2.47
N PRO A 191 -9.02 11.35 -3.00
CA PRO A 191 -9.48 10.05 -3.51
C PRO A 191 -8.96 9.72 -4.91
N LEU A 192 -8.53 10.70 -5.70
CA LEU A 192 -7.97 10.53 -7.04
C LEU A 192 -6.68 11.36 -7.17
N LYS A 193 -5.85 11.08 -8.18
CA LYS A 193 -4.54 11.73 -8.33
C LYS A 193 -4.09 11.80 -9.78
N ALA A 194 -3.47 12.93 -10.16
CA ALA A 194 -2.58 13.03 -11.30
C ALA A 194 -1.12 12.90 -10.83
N HIS A 195 -0.36 11.97 -11.41
CA HIS A 195 1.02 11.70 -11.02
C HIS A 195 1.98 12.70 -11.67
N ALA A 196 2.88 13.27 -10.87
CA ALA A 196 3.96 14.10 -11.40
C ALA A 196 5.11 13.24 -11.94
N ALA A 197 6.03 13.85 -12.68
CA ALA A 197 7.13 13.15 -13.36
C ALA A 197 8.06 12.34 -12.42
N HIS A 198 8.13 12.64 -11.12
CA HIS A 198 8.92 11.91 -10.13
C HIS A 198 8.15 10.78 -9.43
N GLU A 199 6.91 10.52 -9.83
CA GLU A 199 6.01 9.52 -9.22
C GLU A 199 5.38 8.61 -10.29
N PRO A 200 4.97 7.40 -9.91
CA PRO A 200 5.26 6.72 -8.64
C PRO A 200 6.71 6.23 -8.57
N GLN A 201 7.18 5.89 -7.35
CA GLN A 201 8.49 5.30 -7.09
C GLN A 201 8.34 3.78 -6.89
N ILE A 202 8.02 3.07 -7.96
CA ILE A 202 7.82 1.62 -7.95
C ILE A 202 9.17 0.92 -7.97
N PRO A 203 9.46 -0.02 -7.04
CA PRO A 203 10.67 -0.84 -7.10
C PRO A 203 10.66 -1.76 -8.31
N SER A 204 11.81 -1.93 -8.98
CA SER A 204 11.95 -2.85 -10.12
C SER A 204 11.74 -4.33 -9.75
N CYS A 205 11.71 -4.65 -8.46
CA CYS A 205 11.45 -5.98 -7.92
C CYS A 205 9.99 -6.19 -7.50
N ALA A 206 9.07 -5.26 -7.83
CA ALA A 206 7.66 -5.43 -7.54
C ALA A 206 7.06 -6.58 -8.35
N ASP A 207 6.27 -7.43 -7.69
CA ASP A 207 5.54 -8.54 -8.30
C ASP A 207 4.09 -8.15 -8.62
N LEU A 208 3.52 -7.26 -7.80
CA LEU A 208 2.19 -6.68 -7.99
C LEU A 208 2.26 -5.15 -7.86
N VAL A 209 1.50 -4.47 -8.70
CA VAL A 209 1.27 -3.02 -8.57
C VAL A 209 -0.23 -2.78 -8.48
N VAL A 210 -0.69 -2.21 -7.37
CA VAL A 210 -2.09 -1.89 -7.12
C VAL A 210 -2.30 -0.39 -7.17
N ALA A 211 -2.96 0.07 -8.22
CA ALA A 211 -3.39 1.46 -8.37
C ALA A 211 -4.73 1.67 -7.66
N VAL A 212 -4.74 2.45 -6.61
CA VAL A 212 -5.93 2.71 -5.78
C VAL A 212 -6.61 3.99 -6.22
N MET A 213 -7.94 3.96 -6.31
CA MET A 213 -8.81 5.12 -6.45
C MET A 213 -9.97 5.02 -5.46
N GLY A 214 -10.34 6.13 -4.83
CA GLY A 214 -11.57 6.25 -4.04
C GLY A 214 -12.74 6.66 -4.94
N LEU A 215 -13.82 5.88 -4.92
CA LEU A 215 -15.02 6.16 -5.70
C LEU A 215 -15.74 7.45 -5.23
N ASP A 216 -15.43 7.94 -4.04
CA ASP A 216 -15.88 9.23 -3.53
C ASP A 216 -15.33 10.45 -4.32
N ALA A 217 -14.51 10.24 -5.34
CA ALA A 217 -14.10 11.26 -6.30
C ALA A 217 -15.18 11.55 -7.36
N LEU A 218 -15.97 10.54 -7.74
CA LEU A 218 -16.93 10.66 -8.84
C LEU A 218 -18.01 11.73 -8.58
N GLY A 219 -18.33 12.50 -9.61
CA GLY A 219 -19.34 13.56 -9.58
C GLY A 219 -18.92 14.83 -8.83
N LYS A 220 -17.74 14.88 -8.20
CA LYS A 220 -17.25 16.05 -7.47
C LYS A 220 -16.29 16.88 -8.30
N PRO A 221 -16.16 18.20 -8.03
CA PRO A 221 -15.24 19.07 -8.73
C PRO A 221 -13.78 18.57 -8.64
N LEU A 222 -13.08 18.53 -9.75
CA LEU A 222 -11.71 18.06 -9.87
C LEU A 222 -10.77 18.74 -8.86
N ALA A 223 -10.90 20.05 -8.68
CA ALA A 223 -10.12 20.83 -7.71
C ALA A 223 -10.22 20.32 -6.26
N THR A 224 -11.31 19.66 -5.87
CA THR A 224 -11.57 19.25 -4.49
C THR A 224 -11.17 17.81 -4.21
N VAL A 225 -11.12 16.94 -5.23
CA VAL A 225 -10.96 15.49 -5.05
C VAL A 225 -9.72 14.92 -5.71
N VAL A 226 -8.99 15.70 -6.51
CA VAL A 226 -7.79 15.22 -7.18
C VAL A 226 -6.54 15.82 -6.56
N HIS A 227 -5.58 14.99 -6.22
CA HIS A 227 -4.24 15.46 -5.87
C HIS A 227 -3.53 15.95 -7.14
N ARG A 228 -3.08 17.21 -7.16
CA ARG A 228 -2.59 17.99 -8.33
C ARG A 228 -3.68 18.21 -9.38
N PRO A 229 -4.72 18.95 -9.00
CA PRO A 229 -5.86 19.17 -9.87
C PRO A 229 -5.51 19.93 -11.15
N GLU A 230 -4.50 20.83 -11.12
CA GLU A 230 -4.04 21.57 -12.30
C GLU A 230 -3.46 20.61 -13.34
N LEU A 231 -2.61 19.69 -12.91
CA LEU A 231 -2.03 18.67 -13.80
C LEU A 231 -3.11 17.72 -14.36
N ALA A 232 -4.11 17.38 -13.53
CA ALA A 232 -5.23 16.59 -14.00
C ALA A 232 -6.07 17.34 -15.04
N ALA A 233 -6.37 18.62 -14.79
CA ALA A 233 -7.12 19.47 -15.72
C ALA A 233 -6.40 19.61 -17.07
N GLU A 234 -5.09 19.82 -17.06
CA GLU A 234 -4.25 19.87 -18.27
C GLU A 234 -4.34 18.55 -19.07
N ARG A 235 -4.12 17.41 -18.40
CA ARG A 235 -4.16 16.09 -19.07
C ARG A 235 -5.53 15.73 -19.65
N LEU A 236 -6.58 16.19 -18.99
CA LEU A 236 -7.96 15.89 -19.36
C LEU A 236 -8.56 16.93 -20.32
N GLY A 237 -7.90 18.07 -20.52
CA GLY A 237 -8.43 19.17 -21.31
C GLY A 237 -9.70 19.80 -20.74
N VAL A 238 -9.83 19.86 -19.40
CA VAL A 238 -11.03 20.35 -18.69
C VAL A 238 -10.69 21.46 -17.70
N THR A 239 -11.72 22.13 -17.18
CA THR A 239 -11.54 23.11 -16.09
C THR A 239 -11.42 22.44 -14.73
N LEU A 240 -10.84 23.14 -13.75
CA LEU A 240 -10.69 22.68 -12.36
C LEU A 240 -12.05 22.37 -11.68
N TYR A 241 -13.11 23.00 -12.14
CA TYR A 241 -14.45 22.85 -11.57
C TYR A 241 -15.28 21.76 -12.26
N ALA A 242 -14.76 21.13 -13.32
CA ALA A 242 -15.43 20.02 -13.98
C ALA A 242 -15.66 18.88 -12.98
N PRO A 243 -16.88 18.30 -12.92
CA PRO A 243 -17.12 17.12 -12.10
C PRO A 243 -16.36 15.93 -12.67
N VAL A 244 -15.68 15.16 -11.81
CA VAL A 244 -14.94 13.97 -12.22
C VAL A 244 -15.92 12.93 -12.77
N THR A 245 -15.81 12.65 -14.06
CA THR A 245 -16.58 11.57 -14.70
C THR A 245 -15.85 10.23 -14.62
N PRO A 246 -16.54 9.09 -14.80
CA PRO A 246 -15.92 7.78 -14.89
C PRO A 246 -14.79 7.72 -15.95
N ARG A 247 -15.01 8.31 -17.14
CA ARG A 247 -14.01 8.37 -18.20
C ARG A 247 -12.78 9.18 -17.82
N MET A 248 -12.97 10.33 -17.17
CA MET A 248 -11.86 11.14 -16.66
C MET A 248 -11.03 10.37 -15.63
N ALA A 249 -11.68 9.65 -14.72
CA ALA A 249 -11.01 8.81 -13.74
C ALA A 249 -10.23 7.67 -14.39
N ALA A 250 -10.82 6.97 -15.36
CA ALA A 250 -10.15 5.94 -16.15
C ALA A 250 -8.95 6.50 -16.92
N THR A 251 -9.09 7.66 -17.57
CA THR A 251 -7.98 8.33 -18.27
C THR A 251 -6.81 8.60 -17.35
N LEU A 252 -7.03 9.11 -16.12
CA LEU A 252 -5.96 9.34 -15.15
C LEU A 252 -5.33 8.04 -14.63
N LEU A 253 -6.11 6.98 -14.46
CA LEU A 253 -5.63 5.67 -14.01
C LEU A 253 -4.81 4.94 -15.08
N LEU A 254 -5.17 5.12 -16.35
CA LEU A 254 -4.52 4.46 -17.49
C LEU A 254 -3.48 5.33 -18.18
N HIS A 255 -3.29 6.58 -17.73
CA HIS A 255 -2.32 7.49 -18.31
C HIS A 255 -0.91 6.91 -18.30
N GLU A 256 -0.12 7.12 -19.35
CA GLU A 256 1.27 6.66 -19.43
C GLU A 256 2.13 7.18 -18.26
N GLU A 257 1.92 8.45 -17.88
CA GLU A 257 2.50 9.12 -16.71
C GLU A 257 1.64 8.88 -15.45
N GLY A 258 0.84 7.83 -15.41
CA GLY A 258 -0.11 7.52 -14.35
C GLY A 258 0.45 6.57 -13.28
N PRO A 259 -0.45 5.91 -12.54
CA PRO A 259 -0.09 5.07 -11.39
C PRO A 259 0.74 3.83 -11.75
N PHE A 260 0.73 3.40 -13.01
CA PHE A 260 1.48 2.24 -13.49
C PHE A 260 2.82 2.58 -14.14
N ARG A 261 3.21 3.85 -14.19
CA ARG A 261 4.50 4.24 -14.76
C ARG A 261 5.66 3.58 -14.03
N GLY A 262 6.57 2.95 -14.79
CA GLY A 262 7.73 2.24 -14.22
C GLY A 262 7.39 0.87 -13.61
N THR A 263 6.17 0.36 -13.83
CA THR A 263 5.82 -1.01 -13.45
C THR A 263 6.70 -2.00 -14.20
N PRO A 264 7.37 -2.96 -13.52
CA PRO A 264 8.09 -4.03 -14.18
C PRO A 264 7.17 -4.83 -15.12
N SER A 265 7.68 -5.25 -16.28
CA SER A 265 6.90 -6.01 -17.27
C SER A 265 6.40 -7.36 -16.74
N SER A 266 7.07 -7.92 -15.74
CA SER A 266 6.67 -9.17 -15.06
C SER A 266 5.64 -8.95 -13.96
N ALA A 267 5.43 -7.71 -13.52
CA ALA A 267 4.51 -7.41 -12.43
C ALA A 267 3.06 -7.35 -12.92
N ARG A 268 2.15 -7.92 -12.15
CA ARG A 268 0.70 -7.79 -12.42
C ARG A 268 0.22 -6.39 -12.05
N ARG A 269 -0.64 -5.81 -12.87
CA ARG A 269 -1.25 -4.50 -12.69
C ARG A 269 -2.71 -4.65 -12.28
N ILE A 270 -3.05 -4.11 -11.13
CA ILE A 270 -4.37 -4.21 -10.53
C ILE A 270 -4.91 -2.80 -10.28
N VAL A 271 -6.13 -2.52 -10.67
CA VAL A 271 -6.86 -1.32 -10.22
C VAL A 271 -7.75 -1.70 -9.05
N LEU A 272 -7.62 -0.98 -7.94
CA LEU A 272 -8.52 -1.09 -6.79
C LEU A 272 -9.44 0.12 -6.73
N LEU A 273 -10.72 -0.09 -6.99
CA LEU A 273 -11.79 0.87 -6.78
C LEU A 273 -12.28 0.74 -5.34
N ASN A 274 -11.82 1.65 -4.49
CA ASN A 274 -12.06 1.64 -3.06
C ASN A 274 -13.28 2.49 -2.68
N LYS A 275 -13.87 2.21 -1.52
CA LYS A 275 -15.03 2.93 -0.98
C LYS A 275 -16.30 2.74 -1.83
N THR A 276 -16.59 1.50 -2.20
CA THR A 276 -17.85 1.20 -2.91
C THR A 276 -19.09 1.51 -2.08
N ASP A 277 -18.95 1.55 -0.77
CA ASP A 277 -19.98 1.90 0.22
C ASP A 277 -20.41 3.37 0.18
N VAL A 278 -19.66 4.26 -0.46
CA VAL A 278 -20.05 5.68 -0.61
C VAL A 278 -20.89 5.95 -1.84
N LEU A 279 -21.02 4.99 -2.77
CA LEU A 279 -21.87 5.14 -3.93
C LEU A 279 -23.32 4.85 -3.55
N ASP A 280 -24.18 5.83 -3.82
CA ASP A 280 -25.62 5.62 -3.76
C ASP A 280 -26.05 4.57 -4.81
N PRO A 281 -27.02 3.68 -4.54
CA PRO A 281 -27.54 2.73 -5.52
C PRO A 281 -27.94 3.37 -6.86
N SER A 282 -28.38 4.63 -6.88
CA SER A 282 -28.65 5.38 -8.10
C SER A 282 -27.40 5.69 -8.93
N GLN A 283 -26.21 5.62 -8.32
CA GLN A 283 -24.90 5.88 -8.96
C GLN A 283 -24.25 4.60 -9.51
N GLY A 284 -24.92 3.45 -9.48
CA GLY A 284 -24.44 2.20 -10.04
C GLY A 284 -23.98 2.33 -11.50
N LYS A 285 -24.67 3.15 -12.31
CA LYS A 285 -24.28 3.44 -13.69
C LYS A 285 -22.88 4.09 -13.82
N LEU A 286 -22.47 4.91 -12.83
CA LEU A 286 -21.14 5.50 -12.84
C LEU A 286 -20.05 4.45 -12.63
N LEU A 287 -20.32 3.46 -11.78
CA LEU A 287 -19.40 2.34 -11.58
C LEU A 287 -19.29 1.47 -12.83
N ASP A 288 -20.42 1.14 -13.47
CA ASP A 288 -20.45 0.35 -14.70
C ASP A 288 -19.68 1.05 -15.81
N GLU A 289 -19.89 2.36 -16.02
CA GLU A 289 -19.17 3.17 -17.01
C GLU A 289 -17.66 3.22 -16.70
N LEU A 290 -17.26 3.31 -15.42
CA LEU A 290 -15.85 3.28 -15.01
C LEU A 290 -15.23 1.93 -15.32
N LEU A 291 -15.91 0.84 -14.98
CA LEU A 291 -15.46 -0.52 -15.26
C LEU A 291 -15.29 -0.75 -16.78
N GLU A 292 -16.23 -0.30 -17.59
CA GLU A 292 -16.13 -0.37 -19.05
C GLU A 292 -14.94 0.46 -19.57
N SER A 293 -14.73 1.65 -19.03
CA SER A 293 -13.62 2.55 -19.44
C SER A 293 -12.24 2.01 -19.04
N LEU A 294 -12.15 1.15 -18.02
CA LEU A 294 -10.91 0.49 -17.58
C LEU A 294 -10.63 -0.81 -18.35
N HIS A 295 -11.65 -1.42 -18.97
CA HIS A 295 -11.53 -2.65 -19.77
C HIS A 295 -11.07 -2.33 -21.21
N VAL A 296 -9.81 -1.97 -21.36
CA VAL A 296 -9.20 -1.65 -22.65
C VAL A 296 -7.97 -2.52 -22.91
N PRO A 297 -7.58 -2.75 -24.16
CA PRO A 297 -6.31 -3.42 -24.48
C PRO A 297 -5.14 -2.68 -23.81
N GLY A 298 -4.26 -3.41 -23.13
CA GLY A 298 -3.16 -2.82 -22.37
C GLY A 298 -3.56 -2.19 -21.02
N GLY A 299 -4.81 -2.30 -20.62
CA GLY A 299 -5.31 -1.93 -19.30
C GLY A 299 -4.78 -2.79 -18.15
N PRO A 300 -5.37 -2.72 -16.95
CA PRO A 300 -4.97 -3.55 -15.81
C PRO A 300 -5.32 -5.02 -16.05
N ASP A 301 -4.55 -5.92 -15.42
CA ASP A 301 -4.82 -7.37 -15.49
C ASP A 301 -6.06 -7.76 -14.69
N GLU A 302 -6.35 -7.01 -13.60
CA GLU A 302 -7.54 -7.20 -12.77
C GLU A 302 -8.07 -5.85 -12.27
N ILE A 303 -9.39 -5.79 -12.05
CA ILE A 303 -10.06 -4.68 -11.36
C ILE A 303 -10.76 -5.25 -10.14
N LEU A 304 -10.42 -4.72 -8.97
CA LEU A 304 -10.96 -5.15 -7.69
C LEU A 304 -11.81 -4.03 -7.07
N LEU A 305 -12.88 -4.42 -6.39
CA LEU A 305 -13.77 -3.51 -5.67
C LEU A 305 -13.63 -3.72 -4.17
N HIS A 306 -13.61 -2.63 -3.39
CA HIS A 306 -13.56 -2.67 -1.94
C HIS A 306 -14.43 -1.59 -1.30
N GLY A 307 -15.17 -1.94 -0.24
CA GLY A 307 -15.97 -1.05 0.58
C GLY A 307 -16.02 -1.54 2.02
N ASN A 308 -16.40 -0.67 2.94
CA ASN A 308 -16.45 -0.99 4.37
C ASN A 308 -17.74 -1.71 4.81
N ASN A 309 -18.60 -2.10 3.86
CA ASN A 309 -19.82 -2.85 4.18
C ASN A 309 -19.47 -4.31 4.49
N ALA A 310 -19.07 -4.56 5.74
CA ALA A 310 -19.02 -5.86 6.38
C ALA A 310 -19.56 -5.74 7.81
#